data_d5c8a2e6071413d25310e561e0ef7bd8
#
_entry.id   d5c8a2e6071413d25310e561e0ef7bd8
#
_cell.length_a   1.000
_cell.length_b   1.000
_cell.length_c   1.000
_cell.angle_alpha   90.00
_cell.angle_beta   90.00
_cell.angle_gamma   90.00
#
_symmetry.space_group_name_H-M   'P 1'
#
loop_
_entity.id
_entity.type
_entity.pdbx_description
1 polymer ?
#
loop_
_entity_poly.entity_id
_entity_poly.type
_entity_poly.pdbx_seq_one_letter_code
_entity_poly.pdbx_strand_id
1 'polypeptide(L)'
;MKRRQLFAGVAGLAASTLLLAACGTGPNPASAPTPTEDPSGSITFWSSLAGMDKVAAAFNASQDKIKVTFETIPNGANGGYAKLSTAITAGNGPDVSTIEYPQLPQFVSNGQVVPLDGLIDKPASVDKLTDETKALVQFGDNTFGLPYDAAPMVMWYRKDMLAKAGVDVPKTWDEFEEAGKKLQAAQPGAYLASFNPNEVAASAGLAWQAGAKWFGTEGDSWKVGVNDAATQKVATYWQKLIDEKIVKVSQAYSDEWSLDLANGTVVGVVGANWSATGIQKRTEASGQKGQWIAAELPNWGSDAGAFYGGSSFNVTKSSKNPAAAAKFVEFLTTNPEAIKARGNTGSAFLAFPGLTPVAQQAYDASYFGNDIYGVFSKAYGTITPGWQWGPNWDSTNTALKDAYGKLTTGGTIREAVDTAQHATVAGLKQSGLSVTE
;
A
#
# COMPACT_ATOMS: atom_id res chain seq x y z
N MET A 1 -83.30 21.45 -6.44
CA MET A 1 -83.77 22.61 -5.65
C MET A 1 -82.60 23.54 -5.38
N LYS A 2 -82.70 24.77 -5.88
CA LYS A 2 -82.21 26.11 -5.38
C LYS A 2 -80.69 26.20 -5.14
N ARG A 3 -79.97 26.89 -5.98
CA ARG A 3 -79.77 28.33 -6.21
C ARG A 3 -78.59 28.94 -5.43
N ARG A 4 -77.54 29.37 -6.21
CA ARG A 4 -77.13 30.80 -6.37
C ARG A 4 -76.23 31.30 -5.22
N GLN A 5 -75.18 32.07 -5.38
CA GLN A 5 -74.69 33.09 -6.36
C GLN A 5 -73.19 33.32 -6.07
N LEU A 6 -72.34 33.37 -7.06
CA LEU A 6 -71.62 34.52 -7.56
C LEU A 6 -71.09 35.57 -6.53
N PHE A 7 -69.78 35.70 -6.48
CA PHE A 7 -69.19 37.03 -6.66
C PHE A 7 -67.75 36.91 -7.19
N ALA A 8 -67.42 37.68 -8.18
CA ALA A 8 -66.18 37.84 -8.89
C ALA A 8 -65.25 38.82 -8.16
N GLY A 9 -63.97 38.61 -8.25
CA GLY A 9 -62.94 39.57 -7.87
C GLY A 9 -61.65 39.26 -8.61
N VAL A 10 -61.27 40.11 -9.54
CA VAL A 10 -60.14 40.17 -10.44
C VAL A 10 -58.90 40.60 -9.67
N ALA A 11 -57.76 40.02 -9.96
CA ALA A 11 -56.42 40.57 -10.30
C ALA A 11 -55.24 39.91 -9.60
N GLY A 12 -54.22 39.65 -10.38
CA GLY A 12 -52.86 39.49 -9.92
C GLY A 12 -52.12 38.32 -10.55
N LEU A 13 -51.70 38.41 -11.82
CA LEU A 13 -50.63 37.58 -12.39
C LEU A 13 -49.34 37.78 -11.61
N ALA A 14 -48.82 36.73 -11.04
CA ALA A 14 -47.38 36.58 -10.79
C ALA A 14 -46.97 35.14 -11.15
N ALA A 15 -46.44 34.99 -12.35
CA ALA A 15 -45.83 33.74 -12.80
C ALA A 15 -44.52 33.54 -12.05
N SER A 16 -44.53 32.64 -11.08
CA SER A 16 -43.29 32.12 -10.48
C SER A 16 -42.96 30.80 -11.15
N THR A 17 -42.06 30.84 -12.11
CA THR A 17 -41.40 29.68 -12.70
C THR A 17 -40.50 29.05 -11.63
N LEU A 18 -40.96 27.97 -11.02
CA LEU A 18 -40.14 27.06 -10.24
C LEU A 18 -39.33 26.18 -11.22
N LEU A 19 -38.09 26.58 -11.49
CA LEU A 19 -37.08 25.71 -12.08
C LEU A 19 -36.74 24.66 -11.04
N LEU A 20 -37.21 23.43 -11.27
CA LEU A 20 -36.67 22.22 -10.61
C LEU A 20 -35.27 21.99 -11.20
N ALA A 21 -34.26 22.55 -10.56
CA ALA A 21 -32.88 22.10 -10.72
C ALA A 21 -32.70 20.85 -9.83
N ALA A 22 -32.96 19.66 -10.37
CA ALA A 22 -32.49 18.44 -9.79
C ALA A 22 -30.99 18.30 -10.09
N CYS A 23 -30.17 18.99 -9.29
CA CYS A 23 -28.73 18.70 -9.25
C CYS A 23 -28.56 17.37 -8.54
N GLY A 24 -28.08 16.36 -9.25
CA GLY A 24 -27.56 15.12 -8.68
C GLY A 24 -26.42 15.46 -7.72
N THR A 25 -26.64 15.22 -6.44
CA THR A 25 -25.58 15.27 -5.43
C THR A 25 -24.80 13.98 -5.50
N GLY A 26 -23.79 13.94 -6.38
CA GLY A 26 -22.67 13.03 -6.18
C GLY A 26 -22.00 13.37 -4.84
N PRO A 27 -21.31 12.45 -4.19
CA PRO A 27 -20.60 12.74 -2.95
C PRO A 27 -19.61 13.88 -3.21
N ASN A 28 -19.88 15.02 -2.56
CA ASN A 28 -19.03 16.19 -2.66
C ASN A 28 -17.66 15.82 -2.06
N PRO A 29 -16.53 16.03 -2.73
CA PRO A 29 -15.22 15.84 -2.10
C PRO A 29 -15.18 16.69 -0.82
N ALA A 30 -14.67 16.09 0.26
CA ALA A 30 -14.57 16.77 1.54
C ALA A 30 -13.83 18.10 1.36
N SER A 31 -14.45 19.21 1.74
CA SER A 31 -13.82 20.53 1.68
C SER A 31 -12.57 20.53 2.57
N ALA A 32 -11.50 21.16 2.12
CA ALA A 32 -10.29 21.31 2.92
C ALA A 32 -10.61 22.00 4.25
N PRO A 33 -10.13 21.46 5.39
CA PRO A 33 -10.36 22.10 6.69
C PRO A 33 -9.62 23.43 6.79
N THR A 34 -10.16 24.36 7.60
CA THR A 34 -9.54 25.68 7.80
C THR A 34 -8.33 25.55 8.74
N PRO A 35 -7.15 26.09 8.38
CA PRO A 35 -5.98 26.09 9.25
C PRO A 35 -6.25 26.88 10.55
N THR A 36 -5.72 26.37 11.66
CA THR A 36 -5.60 27.10 12.93
C THR A 36 -4.12 27.43 13.17
N GLU A 37 -3.81 28.67 13.51
CA GLU A 37 -2.42 29.13 13.70
C GLU A 37 -1.68 28.40 14.83
N ASP A 38 -2.40 27.91 15.85
CA ASP A 38 -1.82 27.23 17.00
C ASP A 38 -2.72 26.07 17.48
N PRO A 39 -2.68 24.93 16.78
CA PRO A 39 -3.56 23.80 17.10
C PRO A 39 -3.25 23.19 18.45
N SER A 40 -4.29 22.85 19.21
CA SER A 40 -4.18 22.25 20.55
C SER A 40 -5.34 21.27 20.81
N GLY A 41 -5.23 20.46 21.86
CA GLY A 41 -6.28 19.55 22.31
C GLY A 41 -5.92 18.07 22.15
N SER A 42 -6.91 17.19 22.26
CA SER A 42 -6.69 15.75 22.20
C SER A 42 -7.08 15.19 20.84
N ILE A 43 -6.29 14.25 20.34
CA ILE A 43 -6.53 13.48 19.13
C ILE A 43 -6.32 12.00 19.37
N THR A 44 -6.93 11.16 18.55
CA THR A 44 -6.80 9.71 18.56
C THR A 44 -6.04 9.23 17.33
N PHE A 45 -5.18 8.23 17.51
CA PHE A 45 -4.38 7.65 16.45
C PHE A 45 -4.53 6.13 16.41
N TRP A 46 -4.95 5.58 15.28
CA TRP A 46 -5.06 4.13 15.05
C TRP A 46 -4.02 3.64 14.05
N SER A 47 -3.29 2.58 14.42
CA SER A 47 -2.32 1.95 13.53
C SER A 47 -2.11 0.47 13.86
N SER A 48 -1.78 -0.32 12.84
CA SER A 48 -1.28 -1.69 13.01
C SER A 48 0.25 -1.78 13.01
N LEU A 49 0.95 -0.66 12.74
CA LEU A 49 2.41 -0.64 12.68
C LEU A 49 3.01 -0.77 14.08
N ALA A 50 3.97 -1.69 14.22
CA ALA A 50 4.67 -1.90 15.48
C ALA A 50 5.44 -0.65 15.93
N GLY A 51 5.41 -0.35 17.23
CA GLY A 51 6.16 0.76 17.84
C GLY A 51 5.49 2.13 17.73
N MET A 52 4.29 2.25 17.17
CA MET A 52 3.58 3.53 17.06
C MET A 52 3.08 4.06 18.42
N ASP A 53 2.89 3.19 19.41
CA ASP A 53 2.67 3.56 20.80
C ASP A 53 3.82 4.40 21.36
N LYS A 54 5.07 4.00 21.08
CA LYS A 54 6.28 4.72 21.50
C LYS A 54 6.41 6.05 20.78
N VAL A 55 6.04 6.09 19.49
CA VAL A 55 6.06 7.33 18.70
C VAL A 55 5.03 8.33 19.21
N ALA A 56 3.81 7.88 19.53
CA ALA A 56 2.79 8.73 20.16
C ALA A 56 3.24 9.25 21.53
N ALA A 57 3.90 8.40 22.33
CA ALA A 57 4.47 8.81 23.62
C ALA A 57 5.58 9.86 23.46
N ALA A 58 6.48 9.69 22.46
CA ALA A 58 7.54 10.66 22.16
C ALA A 58 6.97 12.02 21.73
N PHE A 59 5.94 12.03 20.87
CA PHE A 59 5.25 13.25 20.51
C PHE A 59 4.64 13.95 21.73
N ASN A 60 3.92 13.20 22.57
CA ASN A 60 3.33 13.73 23.81
C ASN A 60 4.35 14.28 24.80
N ALA A 61 5.58 13.77 24.79
CA ALA A 61 6.67 14.26 25.63
C ALA A 61 7.39 15.48 25.05
N SER A 62 7.30 15.71 23.75
CA SER A 62 8.01 16.81 23.07
C SER A 62 7.28 18.16 23.12
N GLN A 63 6.01 18.18 23.50
CA GLN A 63 5.16 19.36 23.55
C GLN A 63 3.94 19.11 24.48
N ASP A 64 3.24 20.17 24.88
CA ASP A 64 2.14 20.12 25.86
C ASP A 64 0.76 20.54 25.27
N LYS A 65 0.71 20.99 24.02
CA LYS A 65 -0.52 21.52 23.38
C LYS A 65 -1.43 20.44 22.84
N ILE A 66 -0.86 19.38 22.25
CA ILE A 66 -1.60 18.32 21.59
C ILE A 66 -1.37 17.00 22.33
N LYS A 67 -2.44 16.32 22.71
CA LYS A 67 -2.38 15.00 23.36
C LYS A 67 -2.85 13.91 22.43
N VAL A 68 -1.97 12.97 22.08
CA VAL A 68 -2.28 11.80 21.24
C VAL A 68 -2.62 10.60 22.11
N THR A 69 -3.77 9.98 21.85
CA THR A 69 -4.14 8.67 22.40
C THR A 69 -4.02 7.62 21.29
N PHE A 70 -3.19 6.60 21.50
CA PHE A 70 -2.92 5.56 20.52
C PHE A 70 -3.78 4.31 20.77
N GLU A 71 -4.26 3.70 19.70
CA GLU A 71 -4.92 2.38 19.69
C GLU A 71 -4.32 1.50 18.61
N THR A 72 -3.90 0.28 18.98
CA THR A 72 -3.51 -0.75 18.02
C THR A 72 -4.76 -1.37 17.41
N ILE A 73 -4.82 -1.38 16.07
CA ILE A 73 -5.87 -2.07 15.31
C ILE A 73 -5.29 -3.28 14.58
N PRO A 74 -6.12 -4.24 14.13
CA PRO A 74 -5.68 -5.31 13.26
C PRO A 74 -5.00 -4.76 12.00
N ASN A 75 -4.10 -5.56 11.42
CA ASN A 75 -3.53 -5.26 10.09
C ASN A 75 -4.67 -5.07 9.06
N GLY A 76 -4.47 -4.18 8.11
CA GLY A 76 -5.48 -3.79 7.12
C GLY A 76 -6.14 -4.98 6.42
N ALA A 77 -5.34 -5.90 5.88
CA ALA A 77 -5.79 -7.12 5.21
C ALA A 77 -6.54 -8.11 6.13
N ASN A 78 -6.38 -8.00 7.46
CA ASN A 78 -7.01 -8.83 8.47
C ASN A 78 -8.18 -8.11 9.19
N GLY A 79 -8.91 -7.28 8.46
CA GLY A 79 -10.10 -6.58 8.94
C GLY A 79 -9.86 -5.17 9.49
N GLY A 80 -8.61 -4.69 9.54
CA GLY A 80 -8.29 -3.35 10.03
C GLY A 80 -8.95 -2.25 9.20
N TYR A 81 -8.96 -2.35 7.88
CA TYR A 81 -9.63 -1.38 7.00
C TYR A 81 -11.13 -1.41 7.13
N ALA A 82 -11.75 -2.58 7.28
CA ALA A 82 -13.19 -2.69 7.53
C ALA A 82 -13.58 -2.02 8.86
N LYS A 83 -12.79 -2.26 9.93
CA LYS A 83 -12.97 -1.58 11.23
C LYS A 83 -12.86 -0.07 11.08
N LEU A 84 -11.80 0.41 10.41
CA LEU A 84 -11.53 1.83 10.21
C LEU A 84 -12.63 2.51 9.40
N SER A 85 -12.99 1.96 8.24
CA SER A 85 -14.03 2.48 7.35
C SER A 85 -15.40 2.55 8.05
N THR A 86 -15.77 1.48 8.78
CA THR A 86 -17.02 1.43 9.55
C THR A 86 -17.04 2.50 10.65
N ALA A 87 -15.95 2.65 11.40
CA ALA A 87 -15.86 3.62 12.47
C ALA A 87 -15.93 5.07 11.93
N ILE A 88 -15.23 5.36 10.81
CA ILE A 88 -15.29 6.68 10.16
C ILE A 88 -16.71 6.98 9.67
N THR A 89 -17.37 6.02 9.03
CA THR A 89 -18.73 6.16 8.51
C THR A 89 -19.74 6.43 9.64
N ALA A 90 -19.54 5.78 10.80
CA ALA A 90 -20.34 5.99 12.00
C ALA A 90 -20.00 7.29 12.77
N GLY A 91 -18.98 8.05 12.35
CA GLY A 91 -18.54 9.27 13.01
C GLY A 91 -17.71 9.04 14.30
N ASN A 92 -17.27 7.80 14.53
CA ASN A 92 -16.49 7.35 15.70
C ASN A 92 -15.06 6.91 15.30
N GLY A 93 -14.60 7.27 14.10
CA GLY A 93 -13.24 6.96 13.64
C GLY A 93 -12.19 7.78 14.38
N PRO A 94 -10.90 7.39 14.28
CA PRO A 94 -9.79 8.14 14.86
C PRO A 94 -9.57 9.46 14.10
N ASP A 95 -8.81 10.39 14.71
CA ASP A 95 -8.35 11.60 14.02
C ASP A 95 -7.28 11.28 12.98
N VAL A 96 -6.35 10.39 13.32
CA VAL A 96 -5.26 9.95 12.44
C VAL A 96 -5.28 8.43 12.30
N SER A 97 -5.04 7.96 11.09
CA SER A 97 -4.84 6.52 10.83
C SER A 97 -3.73 6.27 9.83
N THR A 98 -3.11 5.08 9.95
CA THR A 98 -2.24 4.54 8.91
C THR A 98 -3.09 3.89 7.83
N ILE A 99 -2.85 4.25 6.56
CA ILE A 99 -3.48 3.62 5.39
C ILE A 99 -2.40 3.28 4.38
N GLU A 100 -2.39 2.02 3.90
CA GLU A 100 -1.48 1.58 2.85
C GLU A 100 -1.83 2.21 1.51
N TYR A 101 -0.83 2.44 0.65
CA TYR A 101 -1.03 3.11 -0.64
C TYR A 101 -2.06 2.44 -1.54
N PRO A 102 -2.16 1.10 -1.63
CA PRO A 102 -3.21 0.49 -2.44
C PRO A 102 -4.63 0.80 -1.98
N GLN A 103 -4.82 1.05 -0.68
CA GLN A 103 -6.12 1.31 -0.06
C GLN A 103 -6.51 2.79 -0.08
N LEU A 104 -5.53 3.69 -0.08
CA LEU A 104 -5.80 5.12 0.09
C LEU A 104 -6.79 5.69 -0.95
N PRO A 105 -6.72 5.34 -2.26
CA PRO A 105 -7.69 5.84 -3.24
C PRO A 105 -9.14 5.52 -2.91
N GLN A 106 -9.39 4.35 -2.30
CA GLN A 106 -10.73 3.95 -1.87
C GLN A 106 -11.23 4.81 -0.70
N PHE A 107 -10.37 5.10 0.29
CA PHE A 107 -10.72 6.00 1.39
C PHE A 107 -10.97 7.43 0.91
N VAL A 108 -10.20 7.90 -0.08
CA VAL A 108 -10.39 9.20 -0.73
C VAL A 108 -11.72 9.24 -1.48
N SER A 109 -11.98 8.26 -2.33
CA SER A 109 -13.22 8.15 -3.11
C SER A 109 -14.47 8.09 -2.23
N ASN A 110 -14.38 7.41 -1.08
CA ASN A 110 -15.46 7.33 -0.10
C ASN A 110 -15.57 8.59 0.79
N GLY A 111 -14.71 9.60 0.61
CA GLY A 111 -14.70 10.82 1.43
C GLY A 111 -14.38 10.55 2.89
N GLN A 112 -13.59 9.53 3.20
CA GLN A 112 -13.27 9.09 4.56
C GLN A 112 -11.99 9.71 5.13
N VAL A 113 -11.18 10.33 4.29
CA VAL A 113 -9.99 11.10 4.65
C VAL A 113 -10.13 12.53 4.12
N VAL A 114 -9.44 13.47 4.73
CA VAL A 114 -9.50 14.88 4.35
C VAL A 114 -8.21 15.33 3.67
N PRO A 115 -8.28 16.32 2.75
CA PRO A 115 -7.08 16.95 2.21
C PRO A 115 -6.25 17.58 3.32
N LEU A 116 -4.93 17.47 3.20
CA LEU A 116 -3.96 18.08 4.11
C LEU A 116 -3.49 19.47 3.63
N ASP A 117 -3.95 19.89 2.45
CA ASP A 117 -3.59 21.18 1.87
C ASP A 117 -4.07 22.33 2.78
N GLY A 118 -3.14 23.23 3.11
CA GLY A 118 -3.39 24.28 4.10
C GLY A 118 -3.25 23.86 5.57
N LEU A 119 -3.13 22.55 5.88
CA LEU A 119 -2.91 22.07 7.25
C LEU A 119 -1.44 21.69 7.53
N ILE A 120 -0.67 21.40 6.49
CA ILE A 120 0.74 20.99 6.56
C ILE A 120 1.66 22.03 5.93
N ASP A 121 2.91 22.01 6.34
CA ASP A 121 4.00 22.75 5.69
C ASP A 121 4.48 21.96 4.46
N LYS A 122 3.90 22.21 3.27
CA LYS A 122 4.27 21.54 2.03
C LYS A 122 5.76 21.65 1.70
N PRO A 123 6.39 22.85 1.73
CA PRO A 123 7.84 23.01 1.53
C PRO A 123 8.71 22.18 2.47
N ALA A 124 8.27 21.97 3.70
CA ALA A 124 8.99 21.15 4.67
C ALA A 124 8.66 19.65 4.59
N SER A 125 7.60 19.27 3.88
CA SER A 125 7.09 17.90 3.79
C SER A 125 6.94 17.41 2.34
N VAL A 126 5.76 17.50 1.76
CA VAL A 126 5.41 16.92 0.45
C VAL A 126 6.34 17.32 -0.68
N ASP A 127 6.78 18.59 -0.71
CA ASP A 127 7.61 19.11 -1.82
C ASP A 127 9.02 18.50 -1.84
N LYS A 128 9.46 17.86 -0.75
CA LYS A 128 10.73 17.13 -0.68
C LYS A 128 10.68 15.68 -1.15
N LEU A 129 9.49 15.16 -1.39
CA LEU A 129 9.29 13.78 -1.87
C LEU A 129 9.59 13.71 -3.38
N THR A 130 9.95 12.50 -3.85
CA THR A 130 9.99 12.25 -5.29
C THR A 130 8.60 12.23 -5.90
N ASP A 131 8.50 12.43 -7.21
CA ASP A 131 7.21 12.47 -7.90
C ASP A 131 6.47 11.12 -7.81
N GLU A 132 7.20 9.99 -7.84
CA GLU A 132 6.64 8.65 -7.67
C GLU A 132 6.00 8.48 -6.29
N THR A 133 6.64 9.02 -5.25
CA THR A 133 6.12 8.93 -3.88
C THR A 133 4.96 9.89 -3.66
N LYS A 134 5.01 11.10 -4.23
CA LYS A 134 3.88 12.06 -4.21
C LYS A 134 2.64 11.46 -4.87
N ALA A 135 2.80 10.81 -6.01
CA ALA A 135 1.71 10.18 -6.75
C ALA A 135 0.92 9.14 -5.93
N LEU A 136 1.52 8.57 -4.87
CA LEU A 136 0.84 7.60 -3.99
C LEU A 136 -0.17 8.24 -3.02
N VAL A 137 -0.08 9.55 -2.79
CA VAL A 137 -0.90 10.28 -1.80
C VAL A 137 -1.61 11.51 -2.35
N GLN A 138 -1.37 11.84 -3.62
CA GLN A 138 -2.00 12.97 -4.31
C GLN A 138 -3.07 12.49 -5.28
N PHE A 139 -4.26 13.06 -5.18
CA PHE A 139 -5.40 12.78 -6.04
C PHE A 139 -6.01 14.11 -6.50
N GLY A 140 -5.97 14.36 -7.81
CA GLY A 140 -6.19 15.70 -8.35
C GLY A 140 -5.16 16.68 -7.78
N ASP A 141 -5.60 17.84 -7.36
CA ASP A 141 -4.75 18.90 -6.80
C ASP A 141 -4.48 18.76 -5.29
N ASN A 142 -5.01 17.71 -4.65
CA ASN A 142 -5.00 17.59 -3.20
C ASN A 142 -4.08 16.44 -2.71
N THR A 143 -3.47 16.68 -1.55
CA THR A 143 -2.67 15.72 -0.79
C THR A 143 -3.50 15.14 0.33
N PHE A 144 -3.72 13.82 0.37
CA PHE A 144 -4.58 13.15 1.36
C PHE A 144 -3.83 12.42 2.47
N GLY A 145 -2.52 12.43 2.44
CA GLY A 145 -1.69 11.83 3.48
C GLY A 145 -0.23 12.22 3.33
N LEU A 146 0.58 11.98 4.36
CA LEU A 146 2.03 12.03 4.23
C LEU A 146 2.58 10.62 4.19
N PRO A 147 3.40 10.29 3.17
CA PRO A 147 4.07 9.02 3.06
C PRO A 147 4.97 8.73 4.28
N TYR A 148 4.86 7.53 4.84
CA TYR A 148 5.74 7.09 5.91
C TYR A 148 6.96 6.39 5.34
N ASP A 149 6.75 5.31 4.61
CA ASP A 149 7.81 4.54 3.97
C ASP A 149 7.65 4.49 2.46
N ALA A 150 8.77 4.52 1.78
CA ALA A 150 8.88 4.09 0.40
C ALA A 150 9.26 2.61 0.45
N ALA A 151 8.41 1.74 -0.10
CA ALA A 151 8.62 0.31 -0.01
C ALA A 151 9.12 -0.29 -1.34
N PRO A 152 10.37 0.01 -1.75
CA PRO A 152 10.92 -0.54 -2.99
C PRO A 152 10.93 -2.07 -2.90
N MET A 153 10.51 -2.73 -3.99
CA MET A 153 10.57 -4.18 -4.11
C MET A 153 12.02 -4.62 -4.18
N VAL A 154 12.30 -5.69 -3.45
CA VAL A 154 13.61 -6.37 -3.42
C VAL A 154 13.42 -7.87 -3.35
N MET A 155 14.47 -8.59 -3.70
CA MET A 155 14.57 -10.01 -3.37
C MET A 155 15.39 -10.19 -2.11
N TRP A 156 14.95 -11.13 -1.29
CA TRP A 156 15.71 -11.65 -0.17
C TRP A 156 16.18 -13.05 -0.51
N TYR A 157 17.47 -13.35 -0.28
CA TYR A 157 18.03 -14.67 -0.59
C TYR A 157 18.87 -15.23 0.55
N ARG A 158 18.85 -16.55 0.70
CA ARG A 158 19.84 -17.33 1.46
C ARG A 158 21.12 -17.47 0.65
N LYS A 159 22.10 -16.57 0.88
CA LYS A 159 23.36 -16.57 0.13
C LYS A 159 24.14 -17.87 0.24
N ASP A 160 24.08 -18.52 1.42
CA ASP A 160 24.74 -19.80 1.66
C ASP A 160 24.13 -20.94 0.82
N MET A 161 22.80 -20.92 0.66
CA MET A 161 22.08 -21.92 -0.16
C MET A 161 22.34 -21.70 -1.65
N LEU A 162 22.40 -20.46 -2.12
CA LEU A 162 22.79 -20.12 -3.49
C LEU A 162 24.24 -20.56 -3.75
N ALA A 163 25.18 -20.20 -2.87
CA ALA A 163 26.59 -20.57 -3.00
C ALA A 163 26.78 -22.09 -3.03
N LYS A 164 26.06 -22.86 -2.18
CA LYS A 164 26.09 -24.32 -2.16
C LYS A 164 25.59 -24.92 -3.47
N ALA A 165 24.68 -24.25 -4.18
CA ALA A 165 24.20 -24.65 -5.50
C ALA A 165 25.08 -24.13 -6.66
N GLY A 166 26.14 -23.37 -6.38
CA GLY A 166 26.96 -22.73 -7.41
C GLY A 166 26.21 -21.68 -8.22
N VAL A 167 25.31 -20.95 -7.55
CA VAL A 167 24.43 -19.96 -8.15
C VAL A 167 24.78 -18.58 -7.62
N ASP A 168 24.99 -17.63 -8.51
CA ASP A 168 25.07 -16.22 -8.18
C ASP A 168 23.66 -15.63 -7.97
N VAL A 169 23.59 -14.45 -7.33
CA VAL A 169 22.34 -13.70 -7.19
C VAL A 169 21.82 -13.29 -8.57
N PRO A 170 20.62 -13.73 -8.99
CA PRO A 170 20.09 -13.43 -10.30
C PRO A 170 19.81 -11.94 -10.50
N LYS A 171 20.15 -11.37 -11.66
CA LYS A 171 19.94 -9.98 -12.04
C LYS A 171 18.78 -9.80 -13.02
N THR A 172 18.47 -10.85 -13.77
CA THR A 172 17.35 -10.89 -14.72
C THR A 172 16.39 -12.01 -14.37
N TRP A 173 15.15 -11.92 -14.87
CA TRP A 173 14.19 -13.00 -14.67
C TRP A 173 14.58 -14.29 -15.38
N ASP A 174 15.32 -14.21 -16.51
CA ASP A 174 15.88 -15.40 -17.16
C ASP A 174 16.96 -16.05 -16.28
N GLU A 175 17.86 -15.25 -15.67
CA GLU A 175 18.84 -15.77 -14.72
C GLU A 175 18.16 -16.35 -13.47
N PHE A 176 17.03 -15.80 -13.04
CA PHE A 176 16.25 -16.32 -11.91
C PHE A 176 15.72 -17.75 -12.21
N GLU A 177 15.18 -17.98 -13.39
CA GLU A 177 14.74 -19.31 -13.81
C GLU A 177 15.91 -20.31 -13.82
N GLU A 178 17.04 -19.94 -14.43
CA GLU A 178 18.24 -20.78 -14.50
C GLU A 178 18.82 -21.06 -13.09
N ALA A 179 18.82 -20.06 -12.22
CA ALA A 179 19.23 -20.21 -10.82
C ALA A 179 18.33 -21.22 -10.08
N GLY A 180 17.02 -21.18 -10.31
CA GLY A 180 16.06 -22.12 -9.74
C GLY A 180 16.33 -23.56 -10.18
N LYS A 181 16.58 -23.78 -11.46
CA LYS A 181 16.92 -25.11 -12.03
C LYS A 181 18.22 -25.67 -11.41
N LYS A 182 19.25 -24.84 -11.29
CA LYS A 182 20.52 -25.23 -10.66
C LYS A 182 20.33 -25.53 -9.17
N LEU A 183 19.55 -24.71 -8.46
CA LEU A 183 19.23 -24.93 -7.05
C LEU A 183 18.56 -26.30 -6.85
N GLN A 184 17.54 -26.63 -7.65
CA GLN A 184 16.83 -27.90 -7.57
C GLN A 184 17.75 -29.10 -7.85
N ALA A 185 18.66 -28.97 -8.82
CA ALA A 185 19.63 -30.02 -9.15
C ALA A 185 20.62 -30.28 -7.98
N ALA A 186 21.08 -29.21 -7.33
CA ALA A 186 22.02 -29.28 -6.21
C ALA A 186 21.37 -29.64 -4.87
N GLN A 187 20.11 -29.20 -4.68
CA GLN A 187 19.35 -29.32 -3.43
C GLN A 187 17.91 -29.72 -3.74
N PRO A 188 17.64 -31.00 -4.02
CA PRO A 188 16.30 -31.50 -4.34
C PRO A 188 15.29 -31.14 -3.24
N GLY A 189 14.15 -30.57 -3.64
CA GLY A 189 13.10 -30.11 -2.72
C GLY A 189 13.24 -28.67 -2.23
N ALA A 190 14.33 -27.97 -2.61
CA ALA A 190 14.44 -26.54 -2.38
C ALA A 190 13.76 -25.74 -3.51
N TYR A 191 13.15 -24.60 -3.14
CA TYR A 191 12.51 -23.64 -4.05
C TYR A 191 13.25 -22.31 -3.99
N LEU A 192 13.47 -21.70 -5.14
CA LEU A 192 14.19 -20.42 -5.21
C LEU A 192 13.39 -19.27 -4.57
N ALA A 193 12.05 -19.34 -4.64
CA ALA A 193 11.17 -18.41 -3.94
C ALA A 193 9.79 -19.03 -3.64
N SER A 194 8.90 -18.26 -3.01
CA SER A 194 7.48 -18.59 -2.90
C SER A 194 6.62 -17.61 -3.68
N PHE A 195 5.52 -18.11 -4.27
CA PHE A 195 4.37 -17.32 -4.71
C PHE A 195 3.33 -17.33 -3.58
N ASN A 196 2.94 -16.15 -3.13
CA ASN A 196 2.09 -16.01 -1.96
C ASN A 196 0.69 -15.51 -2.36
N PRO A 197 -0.32 -16.39 -2.44
CA PRO A 197 -1.67 -16.04 -2.88
C PRO A 197 -2.35 -14.91 -2.10
N ASN A 198 -1.98 -14.73 -0.84
CA ASN A 198 -2.53 -13.69 0.03
C ASN A 198 -1.81 -12.33 -0.08
N GLU A 199 -0.72 -12.25 -0.85
CA GLU A 199 0.10 -11.05 -1.04
C GLU A 199 -0.11 -10.44 -2.43
N VAL A 200 -1.35 -10.04 -2.74
CA VAL A 200 -1.74 -9.52 -4.07
C VAL A 200 -0.94 -8.26 -4.46
N ALA A 201 -0.59 -7.43 -3.49
CA ALA A 201 0.24 -6.24 -3.75
C ALA A 201 1.64 -6.60 -4.29
N ALA A 202 2.18 -7.79 -3.96
CA ALA A 202 3.41 -8.28 -4.57
C ALA A 202 3.22 -8.55 -6.08
N SER A 203 2.11 -9.20 -6.45
CA SER A 203 1.79 -9.45 -7.87
C SER A 203 1.57 -8.15 -8.64
N ALA A 204 0.93 -7.15 -8.02
CA ALA A 204 0.78 -5.81 -8.59
C ALA A 204 2.12 -5.13 -8.82
N GLY A 205 3.04 -5.22 -7.86
CA GLY A 205 4.40 -4.67 -7.99
C GLY A 205 5.22 -5.37 -9.08
N LEU A 206 5.13 -6.70 -9.21
CA LEU A 206 5.77 -7.44 -10.30
C LEU A 206 5.22 -7.05 -11.68
N ALA A 207 3.90 -6.83 -11.78
CA ALA A 207 3.28 -6.34 -13.00
C ALA A 207 3.70 -4.88 -13.30
N TRP A 208 3.75 -4.02 -12.28
CA TRP A 208 4.25 -2.66 -12.38
C TRP A 208 5.68 -2.62 -12.93
N GLN A 209 6.60 -3.41 -12.35
CA GLN A 209 7.97 -3.53 -12.82
C GLN A 209 8.04 -3.92 -14.31
N ALA A 210 7.12 -4.76 -14.77
CA ALA A 210 7.05 -5.19 -16.17
C ALA A 210 6.40 -4.14 -17.10
N GLY A 211 5.96 -3.00 -16.57
CA GLY A 211 5.36 -1.89 -17.32
C GLY A 211 3.83 -1.91 -17.39
N ALA A 212 3.16 -2.73 -16.56
CA ALA A 212 1.70 -2.75 -16.47
C ALA A 212 1.14 -1.43 -15.95
N LYS A 213 -0.11 -1.16 -16.33
CA LYS A 213 -0.90 -0.02 -15.84
C LYS A 213 -2.29 -0.51 -15.45
N TRP A 214 -2.43 -0.89 -14.19
CA TRP A 214 -3.70 -1.47 -13.73
C TRP A 214 -4.83 -0.46 -13.66
N PHE A 215 -4.51 0.79 -13.34
CA PHE A 215 -5.48 1.87 -13.31
C PHE A 215 -4.92 3.11 -14.00
N GLY A 216 -5.80 3.86 -14.59
CA GLY A 216 -5.54 5.16 -15.21
C GLY A 216 -6.85 5.87 -15.44
N THR A 217 -6.80 7.08 -16.00
CA THR A 217 -7.99 7.86 -16.39
C THR A 217 -7.92 8.22 -17.85
N GLU A 218 -9.09 8.22 -18.50
CA GLU A 218 -9.28 8.70 -19.86
C GLU A 218 -10.52 9.60 -19.88
N GLY A 219 -10.31 10.92 -19.96
CA GLY A 219 -11.37 11.90 -19.67
C GLY A 219 -11.92 11.70 -18.24
N ASP A 220 -13.24 11.57 -18.13
CA ASP A 220 -13.94 11.36 -16.85
C ASP A 220 -14.16 9.88 -16.51
N SER A 221 -13.47 8.99 -17.19
CA SER A 221 -13.63 7.53 -17.01
C SER A 221 -12.36 6.88 -16.50
N TRP A 222 -12.52 5.85 -15.68
CA TRP A 222 -11.43 4.97 -15.29
C TRP A 222 -11.09 4.01 -16.42
N LYS A 223 -9.79 3.86 -16.69
CA LYS A 223 -9.25 2.81 -17.53
C LYS A 223 -8.68 1.72 -16.65
N VAL A 224 -9.13 0.48 -16.87
CA VAL A 224 -8.71 -0.68 -16.06
C VAL A 224 -7.93 -1.65 -16.94
N GLY A 225 -6.72 -2.00 -16.49
CA GLY A 225 -5.79 -2.89 -17.19
C GLY A 225 -5.15 -3.93 -16.28
N VAL A 226 -5.93 -4.53 -15.35
CA VAL A 226 -5.40 -5.56 -14.43
C VAL A 226 -4.87 -6.78 -15.18
N ASN A 227 -5.38 -7.07 -16.37
CA ASN A 227 -4.94 -8.15 -17.24
C ASN A 227 -4.24 -7.66 -18.53
N ASP A 228 -3.62 -6.48 -18.50
CA ASP A 228 -2.89 -5.96 -19.65
C ASP A 228 -1.74 -6.88 -20.12
N ALA A 229 -1.14 -6.58 -21.27
CA ALA A 229 -0.10 -7.43 -21.86
C ALA A 229 1.12 -7.63 -20.95
N ALA A 230 1.49 -6.61 -20.15
CA ALA A 230 2.60 -6.71 -19.22
C ALA A 230 2.25 -7.60 -18.03
N THR A 231 1.04 -7.47 -17.48
CA THR A 231 0.52 -8.38 -16.44
C THR A 231 0.44 -9.82 -16.93
N GLN A 232 -0.06 -10.05 -18.16
CA GLN A 232 -0.14 -11.39 -18.75
C GLN A 232 1.24 -12.01 -19.00
N LYS A 233 2.26 -11.21 -19.34
CA LYS A 233 3.67 -11.65 -19.41
C LYS A 233 4.14 -12.17 -18.05
N VAL A 234 3.95 -11.39 -16.99
CA VAL A 234 4.32 -11.77 -15.62
C VAL A 234 3.56 -13.01 -15.17
N ALA A 235 2.24 -13.07 -15.41
CA ALA A 235 1.40 -14.20 -15.06
C ALA A 235 1.88 -15.50 -15.73
N THR A 236 2.21 -15.44 -17.02
CA THR A 236 2.74 -16.59 -17.77
C THR A 236 4.08 -17.06 -17.21
N TYR A 237 4.98 -16.13 -16.91
CA TYR A 237 6.31 -16.44 -16.38
C TYR A 237 6.21 -17.07 -14.98
N TRP A 238 5.46 -16.48 -14.06
CA TRP A 238 5.31 -17.03 -12.71
C TRP A 238 4.56 -18.36 -12.68
N GLN A 239 3.58 -18.57 -13.57
CA GLN A 239 2.95 -19.89 -13.74
C GLN A 239 3.97 -20.94 -14.15
N LYS A 240 4.82 -20.62 -15.13
CA LYS A 240 5.91 -21.52 -15.56
C LYS A 240 6.83 -21.88 -14.39
N LEU A 241 7.24 -20.92 -13.57
CA LEU A 241 8.10 -21.19 -12.40
C LEU A 241 7.42 -22.09 -11.36
N ILE A 242 6.10 -21.99 -11.20
CA ILE A 242 5.30 -22.87 -10.34
C ILE A 242 5.27 -24.29 -10.93
N ASP A 243 4.96 -24.42 -12.21
CA ASP A 243 4.85 -25.70 -12.92
C ASP A 243 6.19 -26.45 -12.94
N GLU A 244 7.31 -25.72 -13.10
CA GLU A 244 8.68 -26.22 -13.02
C GLU A 244 9.17 -26.44 -11.57
N LYS A 245 8.34 -26.15 -10.56
CA LYS A 245 8.67 -26.24 -9.12
C LYS A 245 9.87 -25.38 -8.68
N ILE A 246 10.19 -24.34 -9.44
CA ILE A 246 11.18 -23.33 -9.05
C ILE A 246 10.63 -22.46 -7.91
N VAL A 247 9.32 -22.25 -7.93
CA VAL A 247 8.59 -21.45 -6.95
C VAL A 247 7.53 -22.30 -6.27
N LYS A 248 7.46 -22.22 -4.92
CA LYS A 248 6.45 -22.90 -4.11
C LYS A 248 5.24 -21.98 -3.92
N VAL A 249 4.03 -22.48 -4.17
CA VAL A 249 2.81 -21.76 -3.77
C VAL A 249 2.57 -21.99 -2.29
N SER A 250 2.57 -20.94 -1.49
CA SER A 250 2.30 -21.01 -0.04
C SER A 250 1.75 -19.68 0.49
N GLN A 251 0.95 -19.75 1.55
CA GLN A 251 0.40 -18.55 2.21
C GLN A 251 1.53 -17.85 2.99
N ALA A 252 1.82 -16.60 2.66
CA ALA A 252 2.76 -15.79 3.43
C ALA A 252 2.29 -15.68 4.89
N TYR A 253 3.26 -15.67 5.81
CA TYR A 253 3.07 -15.55 7.26
C TYR A 253 2.38 -16.74 7.93
N SER A 254 2.07 -17.82 7.21
CA SER A 254 1.63 -19.08 7.80
C SER A 254 2.79 -19.77 8.56
N ASP A 255 2.44 -20.72 9.42
CA ASP A 255 3.43 -21.55 10.11
C ASP A 255 4.23 -22.39 9.11
N GLU A 256 3.57 -22.93 8.06
CA GLU A 256 4.24 -23.67 7.00
C GLU A 256 5.28 -22.81 6.27
N TRP A 257 4.90 -21.62 5.81
CA TRP A 257 5.82 -20.70 5.15
C TRP A 257 6.98 -20.29 6.07
N SER A 258 6.70 -20.06 7.35
CA SER A 258 7.72 -19.73 8.33
C SER A 258 8.71 -20.88 8.53
N LEU A 259 8.21 -22.11 8.56
CA LEU A 259 9.03 -23.33 8.62
C LEU A 259 9.87 -23.52 7.35
N ASP A 260 9.29 -23.27 6.17
CA ASP A 260 10.00 -23.35 4.89
C ASP A 260 11.22 -22.40 4.83
N LEU A 261 11.08 -21.19 5.37
CA LEU A 261 12.22 -20.26 5.49
C LEU A 261 13.23 -20.74 6.52
N ALA A 262 12.76 -21.24 7.67
CA ALA A 262 13.61 -21.67 8.77
C ALA A 262 14.43 -22.92 8.44
N ASN A 263 13.93 -23.83 7.62
CA ASN A 263 14.62 -25.07 7.24
C ASN A 263 15.31 -24.99 5.86
N GLY A 264 15.12 -23.90 5.10
CA GLY A 264 15.72 -23.73 3.77
C GLY A 264 14.98 -24.44 2.64
N THR A 265 13.73 -24.86 2.82
CA THR A 265 12.86 -25.32 1.73
C THR A 265 12.60 -24.19 0.73
N VAL A 266 12.36 -22.97 1.22
CA VAL A 266 12.28 -21.74 0.42
C VAL A 266 13.49 -20.87 0.74
N VAL A 267 14.31 -20.56 -0.26
CA VAL A 267 15.59 -19.88 -0.09
C VAL A 267 15.57 -18.42 -0.51
N GLY A 268 14.44 -17.94 -1.02
CA GLY A 268 14.25 -16.53 -1.38
C GLY A 268 12.83 -16.06 -1.19
N VAL A 269 12.68 -14.76 -1.02
CA VAL A 269 11.40 -14.07 -0.81
C VAL A 269 11.34 -12.82 -1.66
N VAL A 270 10.28 -12.67 -2.47
CA VAL A 270 9.90 -11.36 -3.03
C VAL A 270 9.37 -10.52 -1.88
N GLY A 271 9.99 -9.40 -1.62
CA GLY A 271 9.65 -8.57 -0.48
C GLY A 271 9.93 -7.08 -0.72
N ALA A 272 9.98 -6.36 0.38
CA ALA A 272 10.39 -4.96 0.42
C ALA A 272 11.24 -4.73 1.68
N ASN A 273 11.58 -3.47 1.97
CA ASN A 273 12.33 -3.10 3.16
C ASN A 273 11.72 -3.65 4.47
N TRP A 274 10.40 -3.60 4.62
CA TRP A 274 9.69 -4.07 5.81
C TRP A 274 9.77 -5.59 6.02
N SER A 275 10.11 -6.36 5.00
CA SER A 275 10.29 -7.82 5.09
C SER A 275 11.44 -8.23 5.99
N ALA A 276 12.46 -7.37 6.17
CA ALA A 276 13.66 -7.67 6.96
C ALA A 276 13.30 -8.15 8.37
N THR A 277 12.53 -7.37 9.13
CA THR A 277 12.11 -7.75 10.49
C THR A 277 11.35 -9.07 10.52
N GLY A 278 10.51 -9.31 9.51
CA GLY A 278 9.73 -10.55 9.39
C GLY A 278 10.60 -11.78 9.10
N ILE A 279 11.59 -11.64 8.25
CA ILE A 279 12.56 -12.71 7.92
C ILE A 279 13.40 -13.02 9.17
N GLN A 280 14.01 -12.01 9.78
CA GLN A 280 14.80 -12.18 11.00
C GLN A 280 14.03 -12.96 12.06
N LYS A 281 12.83 -12.51 12.40
CA LYS A 281 11.98 -13.13 13.42
C LYS A 281 11.72 -14.62 13.21
N ARG A 282 11.59 -15.05 11.94
CA ARG A 282 11.25 -16.43 11.57
C ARG A 282 12.47 -17.34 11.47
N THR A 283 13.64 -16.75 11.23
CA THR A 283 14.83 -17.52 10.87
C THR A 283 15.98 -17.40 11.87
N GLU A 284 15.85 -16.48 12.86
CA GLU A 284 16.87 -16.25 13.88
C GLU A 284 17.14 -17.49 14.74
N ALA A 285 16.07 -18.17 15.18
CA ALA A 285 16.19 -19.39 15.98
C ALA A 285 16.84 -20.57 15.23
N SER A 286 16.87 -20.52 13.91
CA SER A 286 17.52 -21.53 13.03
C SER A 286 18.99 -21.21 12.74
N GLY A 287 19.59 -20.22 13.42
CA GLY A 287 21.01 -19.90 13.29
C GLY A 287 21.40 -19.27 11.95
N GLN A 288 20.48 -18.59 11.28
CA GLN A 288 20.69 -18.05 9.93
C GLN A 288 21.23 -16.61 9.90
N LYS A 289 21.72 -16.10 11.03
CA LYS A 289 22.36 -14.77 11.08
C LYS A 289 23.51 -14.69 10.06
N GLY A 290 23.53 -13.62 9.27
CA GLY A 290 24.50 -13.38 8.21
C GLY A 290 24.26 -14.16 6.92
N GLN A 291 23.23 -15.03 6.86
CA GLN A 291 22.93 -15.84 5.68
C GLN A 291 21.89 -15.23 4.74
N TRP A 292 21.00 -14.40 5.27
CA TRP A 292 20.05 -13.66 4.46
C TRP A 292 20.69 -12.38 3.93
N ILE A 293 20.47 -12.11 2.65
CA ILE A 293 20.87 -10.86 1.97
C ILE A 293 19.68 -10.25 1.24
N ALA A 294 19.65 -8.94 1.16
CA ALA A 294 18.81 -8.23 0.20
C ALA A 294 19.51 -8.15 -1.16
N ALA A 295 18.75 -8.16 -2.24
CA ALA A 295 19.20 -7.92 -3.60
C ALA A 295 18.15 -7.12 -4.36
N GLU A 296 18.56 -6.40 -5.40
CA GLU A 296 17.61 -5.79 -6.32
C GLU A 296 16.71 -6.87 -6.93
N LEU A 297 15.47 -6.50 -7.26
CA LEU A 297 14.56 -7.41 -7.96
C LEU A 297 15.17 -7.75 -9.34
N PRO A 298 15.15 -9.03 -9.79
CA PRO A 298 15.53 -9.35 -11.16
C PRO A 298 14.72 -8.52 -12.16
N ASN A 299 15.32 -8.13 -13.26
CA ASN A 299 14.66 -7.25 -14.23
C ASN A 299 14.35 -7.96 -15.56
N TRP A 300 13.54 -7.30 -16.40
CA TRP A 300 13.13 -7.76 -17.72
C TRP A 300 14.03 -7.23 -18.85
N GLY A 301 15.30 -6.89 -18.55
CA GLY A 301 16.25 -6.28 -19.49
C GLY A 301 16.30 -4.74 -19.43
N SER A 302 15.66 -4.15 -18.44
CA SER A 302 15.75 -2.71 -18.11
C SER A 302 15.72 -2.53 -16.60
N ASP A 303 16.40 -1.50 -16.11
CA ASP A 303 16.39 -1.16 -14.68
C ASP A 303 15.05 -0.52 -14.29
N ALA A 304 14.03 -1.34 -14.14
CA ALA A 304 12.70 -0.95 -13.71
C ALA A 304 12.39 -1.54 -12.34
N GLY A 305 11.93 -0.72 -11.43
CA GLY A 305 11.51 -1.08 -10.08
C GLY A 305 10.04 -0.76 -9.84
N ALA A 306 9.53 -1.24 -8.72
CA ALA A 306 8.17 -0.98 -8.24
C ALA A 306 8.14 -0.87 -6.72
N PHE A 307 7.05 -0.33 -6.17
CA PHE A 307 6.76 -0.44 -4.74
C PHE A 307 5.96 -1.71 -4.43
N TYR A 308 6.20 -2.25 -3.25
CA TYR A 308 5.39 -3.32 -2.68
C TYR A 308 4.81 -2.88 -1.33
N GLY A 309 3.54 -2.47 -1.37
CA GLY A 309 2.89 -1.88 -0.20
C GLY A 309 3.45 -0.49 0.14
N GLY A 310 3.72 -0.29 1.42
CA GLY A 310 4.05 1.01 1.99
C GLY A 310 2.81 1.77 2.46
N SER A 311 3.01 2.73 3.35
CA SER A 311 1.92 3.36 4.08
C SER A 311 2.05 4.87 4.14
N SER A 312 0.91 5.52 4.27
CA SER A 312 0.79 6.93 4.63
C SER A 312 0.08 7.10 5.97
N PHE A 313 0.30 8.25 6.60
CA PHE A 313 -0.53 8.72 7.70
C PHE A 313 -1.52 9.76 7.19
N ASN A 314 -2.77 9.58 7.58
CA ASN A 314 -3.90 10.30 7.01
C ASN A 314 -4.77 10.87 8.13
N VAL A 315 -5.29 12.09 7.93
CA VAL A 315 -6.32 12.67 8.78
C VAL A 315 -7.68 12.19 8.29
N THR A 316 -8.46 11.59 9.20
CA THR A 316 -9.77 11.06 8.82
C THR A 316 -10.86 12.13 8.87
N LYS A 317 -11.97 11.90 8.17
CA LYS A 317 -13.15 12.76 8.22
C LYS A 317 -13.81 12.84 9.62
N SER A 318 -13.52 11.86 10.49
CA SER A 318 -14.05 11.87 11.87
C SER A 318 -13.36 12.90 12.76
N SER A 319 -12.19 13.40 12.38
CA SER A 319 -11.42 14.34 13.19
C SER A 319 -12.21 15.62 13.46
N LYS A 320 -12.26 15.99 14.74
CA LYS A 320 -12.80 17.28 15.20
C LYS A 320 -11.69 18.32 15.35
N ASN A 321 -10.42 17.89 15.22
CA ASN A 321 -9.25 18.74 15.36
C ASN A 321 -8.24 18.45 14.24
N PRO A 322 -8.60 18.65 12.95
CA PRO A 322 -7.77 18.27 11.81
C PRO A 322 -6.42 18.98 11.78
N ALA A 323 -6.33 20.21 12.28
CA ALA A 323 -5.06 20.93 12.36
C ALA A 323 -4.09 20.30 13.35
N ALA A 324 -4.56 19.88 14.53
CA ALA A 324 -3.74 19.12 15.49
C ALA A 324 -3.35 17.74 14.96
N ALA A 325 -4.28 17.07 14.27
CA ALA A 325 -4.03 15.79 13.62
C ALA A 325 -2.94 15.92 12.54
N ALA A 326 -2.99 16.96 11.70
CA ALA A 326 -1.99 17.20 10.67
C ALA A 326 -0.59 17.48 11.25
N LYS A 327 -0.50 18.23 12.38
CA LYS A 327 0.80 18.42 13.09
C LYS A 327 1.39 17.11 13.58
N PHE A 328 0.57 16.20 14.06
CA PHE A 328 1.03 14.87 14.44
C PHE A 328 1.45 14.04 13.23
N VAL A 329 0.74 14.12 12.11
CA VAL A 329 1.11 13.46 10.84
C VAL A 329 2.46 13.99 10.33
N GLU A 330 2.72 15.30 10.40
CA GLU A 330 4.04 15.87 10.08
C GLU A 330 5.13 15.28 11.01
N PHE A 331 4.89 15.24 12.31
CA PHE A 331 5.84 14.65 13.26
C PHE A 331 6.15 13.18 12.92
N LEU A 332 5.14 12.37 12.65
CA LEU A 332 5.27 10.96 12.30
C LEU A 332 6.21 10.72 11.09
N THR A 333 6.19 11.65 10.13
CA THR A 333 6.83 11.43 8.82
C THR A 333 8.11 12.22 8.59
N THR A 334 8.28 13.36 9.26
CA THR A 334 9.41 14.27 9.00
C THR A 334 10.34 14.45 10.20
N ASN A 335 9.94 14.01 11.41
CA ASN A 335 10.74 14.25 12.62
C ASN A 335 11.64 13.06 12.95
N PRO A 336 12.98 13.27 13.09
CA PRO A 336 13.91 12.20 13.48
C PRO A 336 13.56 11.51 14.80
N GLU A 337 12.96 12.21 15.76
CA GLU A 337 12.60 11.64 17.06
C GLU A 337 11.47 10.59 16.95
N ALA A 338 10.56 10.74 15.99
CA ALA A 338 9.56 9.72 15.70
C ALA A 338 10.21 8.40 15.27
N ILE A 339 11.24 8.48 14.43
CA ILE A 339 11.96 7.31 13.92
C ILE A 339 12.79 6.65 15.02
N LYS A 340 13.50 7.45 15.81
CA LYS A 340 14.28 6.96 16.96
C LYS A 340 13.35 6.29 18.00
N ALA A 341 12.21 6.88 18.29
CA ALA A 341 11.23 6.33 19.23
C ALA A 341 10.68 4.97 18.79
N ARG A 342 10.45 4.79 17.48
CA ARG A 342 10.06 3.51 16.91
C ARG A 342 11.14 2.44 17.12
N GLY A 343 12.41 2.84 17.02
CA GLY A 343 13.56 1.98 17.28
C GLY A 343 13.60 0.74 16.38
N ASN A 344 14.07 -0.37 16.95
CA ASN A 344 14.26 -1.66 16.22
C ASN A 344 12.94 -2.45 15.99
N THR A 345 11.78 -1.79 16.03
CA THR A 345 10.49 -2.49 15.82
C THR A 345 10.12 -2.69 14.35
N GLY A 346 10.83 -2.06 13.43
CA GLY A 346 10.61 -2.22 11.98
C GLY A 346 11.72 -1.60 11.13
N SER A 347 12.08 -2.29 10.06
CA SER A 347 13.08 -1.90 9.07
C SER A 347 12.49 -0.95 8.03
N ALA A 348 12.03 0.25 8.45
CA ALA A 348 11.45 1.21 7.51
C ALA A 348 12.54 1.81 6.60
N PHE A 349 12.26 1.86 5.30
CA PHE A 349 12.95 2.74 4.34
C PHE A 349 12.03 3.94 4.10
N LEU A 350 12.36 5.07 4.69
CA LEU A 350 11.44 6.19 4.81
C LEU A 350 11.27 6.93 3.48
N ALA A 351 10.05 7.36 3.22
CA ALA A 351 9.72 8.14 2.04
C ALA A 351 10.39 9.53 2.07
N PHE A 352 10.62 10.07 3.27
CA PHE A 352 11.22 11.36 3.46
C PHE A 352 12.75 11.27 3.34
N PRO A 353 13.39 11.88 2.32
CA PRO A 353 14.79 11.58 1.93
C PRO A 353 15.82 11.80 3.03
N GLY A 354 15.61 12.79 3.89
CA GLY A 354 16.58 13.15 4.95
C GLY A 354 16.60 12.17 6.14
N LEU A 355 15.66 11.23 6.22
CA LEU A 355 15.50 10.36 7.39
C LEU A 355 16.08 8.95 7.22
N THR A 356 16.49 8.56 6.04
CA THR A 356 17.12 7.25 5.81
C THR A 356 18.31 6.97 6.74
N PRO A 357 19.26 7.89 6.97
CA PRO A 357 20.36 7.65 7.92
C PRO A 357 19.87 7.44 9.36
N VAL A 358 18.79 8.12 9.76
CA VAL A 358 18.21 7.96 11.09
C VAL A 358 17.56 6.59 11.23
N ALA A 359 16.82 6.15 10.21
CA ALA A 359 16.21 4.83 10.17
C ALA A 359 17.27 3.71 10.19
N GLN A 360 18.33 3.87 9.43
CA GLN A 360 19.47 2.95 9.37
C GLN A 360 20.16 2.81 10.75
N GLN A 361 20.27 3.89 11.50
CA GLN A 361 20.82 3.86 12.86
C GLN A 361 19.87 3.27 13.89
N ALA A 362 18.55 3.44 13.69
CA ALA A 362 17.53 2.96 14.62
C ALA A 362 17.24 1.47 14.47
N TYR A 363 17.50 0.87 13.31
CA TYR A 363 17.27 -0.54 13.03
C TYR A 363 18.58 -1.34 13.03
N ASP A 364 18.65 -2.39 13.82
CA ASP A 364 19.81 -3.30 13.83
C ASP A 364 19.76 -4.26 12.63
N ALA A 365 20.43 -3.87 11.56
CA ALA A 365 20.57 -4.69 10.34
C ALA A 365 21.68 -5.76 10.43
N SER A 366 22.36 -5.92 11.57
CA SER A 366 23.49 -6.87 11.74
C SER A 366 23.11 -8.34 11.57
N TYR A 367 21.80 -8.63 11.51
CA TYR A 367 21.30 -9.95 11.17
C TYR A 367 21.60 -10.34 9.73
N PHE A 368 21.66 -9.37 8.81
CA PHE A 368 21.79 -9.61 7.37
C PHE A 368 23.26 -9.67 6.94
N GLY A 369 23.50 -10.38 5.83
CA GLY A 369 24.83 -10.61 5.31
C GLY A 369 25.38 -9.53 4.37
N ASN A 370 24.63 -8.42 4.19
CA ASN A 370 25.03 -7.28 3.37
C ASN A 370 24.38 -5.97 3.86
N ASP A 371 24.74 -4.85 3.23
CA ASP A 371 24.10 -3.55 3.44
C ASP A 371 22.72 -3.52 2.77
N ILE A 372 21.66 -3.83 3.56
CA ILE A 372 20.29 -3.85 3.07
C ILE A 372 19.77 -2.45 2.71
N TYR A 373 20.20 -1.39 3.42
CA TYR A 373 19.77 -0.01 3.13
C TYR A 373 20.38 0.53 1.83
N GLY A 374 21.61 0.12 1.50
CA GLY A 374 22.21 0.40 0.20
C GLY A 374 21.41 -0.25 -0.95
N VAL A 375 20.92 -1.48 -0.75
CA VAL A 375 20.05 -2.15 -1.72
C VAL A 375 18.70 -1.44 -1.85
N PHE A 376 18.07 -1.05 -0.73
CA PHE A 376 16.79 -0.32 -0.76
C PHE A 376 16.92 1.02 -1.49
N SER A 377 18.00 1.77 -1.23
CA SER A 377 18.26 3.04 -1.89
C SER A 377 18.43 2.89 -3.40
N LYS A 378 19.11 1.84 -3.83
CA LYS A 378 19.31 1.53 -5.25
C LYS A 378 18.01 1.13 -5.90
N ALA A 379 17.23 0.21 -5.31
CA ALA A 379 15.93 -0.21 -5.79
C ALA A 379 14.93 0.96 -5.84
N TYR A 380 14.98 1.88 -4.86
CA TYR A 380 14.14 3.09 -4.87
C TYR A 380 14.46 4.01 -6.07
N GLY A 381 15.73 4.12 -6.46
CA GLY A 381 16.16 4.91 -7.62
C GLY A 381 15.69 4.37 -8.98
N THR A 382 15.13 3.16 -9.03
CA THR A 382 14.66 2.51 -10.27
C THR A 382 13.13 2.46 -10.40
N ILE A 383 12.39 3.05 -9.45
CA ILE A 383 10.91 2.99 -9.47
C ILE A 383 10.37 3.57 -10.78
N THR A 384 9.57 2.78 -11.46
CA THR A 384 8.96 3.16 -12.73
C THR A 384 7.80 4.14 -12.50
N PRO A 385 7.81 5.33 -13.11
CA PRO A 385 6.75 6.32 -12.92
C PRO A 385 5.42 5.91 -13.58
N GLY A 386 4.34 6.55 -13.16
CA GLY A 386 3.03 6.46 -13.80
C GLY A 386 2.15 5.30 -13.33
N TRP A 387 2.50 4.63 -12.23
CA TRP A 387 1.58 3.69 -11.58
C TRP A 387 0.52 4.44 -10.78
N GLN A 388 -0.71 3.95 -10.84
CA GLN A 388 -1.83 4.42 -10.05
C GLN A 388 -2.54 3.24 -9.38
N TRP A 389 -2.95 3.43 -8.13
CA TRP A 389 -3.89 2.55 -7.44
C TRP A 389 -5.32 3.02 -7.71
N GLY A 390 -6.26 2.09 -7.82
CA GLY A 390 -7.65 2.42 -8.13
C GLY A 390 -8.54 2.62 -6.90
N PRO A 391 -9.68 3.29 -7.06
CA PRO A 391 -10.60 3.59 -5.97
C PRO A 391 -11.40 2.37 -5.48
N ASN A 392 -11.24 1.21 -6.11
CA ASN A 392 -11.91 -0.04 -5.76
C ASN A 392 -10.91 -1.20 -5.64
N TRP A 393 -9.80 -0.94 -4.97
CA TRP A 393 -8.76 -1.94 -4.74
C TRP A 393 -9.26 -3.21 -4.08
N ASP A 394 -10.22 -3.12 -3.15
CA ASP A 394 -10.77 -4.29 -2.45
C ASP A 394 -11.37 -5.32 -3.39
N SER A 395 -12.07 -4.90 -4.45
CA SER A 395 -12.62 -5.82 -5.45
C SER A 395 -11.51 -6.53 -6.21
N THR A 396 -10.50 -5.81 -6.65
CA THR A 396 -9.33 -6.37 -7.35
C THR A 396 -8.57 -7.34 -6.46
N ASN A 397 -8.26 -6.92 -5.23
CA ASN A 397 -7.51 -7.69 -4.25
C ASN A 397 -8.24 -8.98 -3.87
N THR A 398 -9.54 -8.90 -3.59
CA THR A 398 -10.36 -10.07 -3.23
C THR A 398 -10.43 -11.06 -4.39
N ALA A 399 -10.71 -10.59 -5.60
CA ALA A 399 -10.80 -11.46 -6.77
C ALA A 399 -9.48 -12.18 -7.07
N LEU A 400 -8.34 -11.47 -7.00
CA LEU A 400 -7.03 -12.09 -7.17
C LEU A 400 -6.71 -13.08 -6.05
N LYS A 401 -6.95 -12.72 -4.79
CA LYS A 401 -6.69 -13.59 -3.64
C LYS A 401 -7.47 -14.90 -3.72
N ASP A 402 -8.77 -14.81 -4.06
CA ASP A 402 -9.65 -15.98 -4.20
C ASP A 402 -9.23 -16.87 -5.37
N ALA A 403 -8.83 -16.27 -6.49
CA ALA A 403 -8.38 -17.01 -7.66
C ALA A 403 -6.97 -17.62 -7.44
N TYR A 404 -6.03 -16.89 -6.85
CA TYR A 404 -4.72 -17.43 -6.49
C TYR A 404 -4.80 -18.57 -5.46
N GLY A 405 -5.82 -18.54 -4.58
CA GLY A 405 -6.09 -19.66 -3.67
C GLY A 405 -6.36 -20.99 -4.38
N LYS A 406 -6.68 -20.97 -5.67
CA LYS A 406 -6.93 -22.17 -6.50
C LYS A 406 -5.70 -22.69 -7.24
N LEU A 407 -4.55 -22.02 -7.17
CA LEU A 407 -3.33 -22.40 -7.90
C LEU A 407 -2.84 -23.82 -7.55
N THR A 408 -3.08 -24.30 -6.33
CA THR A 408 -2.73 -25.67 -5.92
C THR A 408 -3.77 -26.73 -6.34
N THR A 409 -4.92 -26.30 -6.87
CA THR A 409 -6.03 -27.18 -7.25
C THR A 409 -6.40 -27.07 -8.73
N GLY A 410 -5.54 -26.49 -9.57
CA GLY A 410 -5.69 -26.45 -11.01
C GLY A 410 -6.06 -25.08 -11.61
N GLY A 411 -6.15 -24.02 -10.79
CA GLY A 411 -6.26 -22.64 -11.30
C GLY A 411 -4.93 -22.15 -11.88
N THR A 412 -4.99 -21.09 -12.70
CA THR A 412 -3.80 -20.45 -13.26
C THR A 412 -3.72 -18.96 -12.90
N ILE A 413 -2.51 -18.39 -12.90
CA ILE A 413 -2.32 -16.95 -12.64
C ILE A 413 -2.98 -16.12 -13.75
N ARG A 414 -2.99 -16.58 -15.00
CA ARG A 414 -3.66 -15.90 -16.12
C ARG A 414 -5.16 -15.78 -15.92
N GLU A 415 -5.82 -16.90 -15.56
CA GLU A 415 -7.25 -16.88 -15.24
C GLU A 415 -7.56 -15.99 -14.04
N ALA A 416 -6.65 -15.92 -13.07
CA ALA A 416 -6.80 -15.07 -11.90
C ALA A 416 -6.80 -13.57 -12.29
N VAL A 417 -5.87 -13.11 -13.13
CA VAL A 417 -5.83 -11.70 -13.56
C VAL A 417 -7.00 -11.34 -14.49
N ASP A 418 -7.49 -12.27 -15.33
CA ASP A 418 -8.69 -12.06 -16.13
C ASP A 418 -9.95 -11.94 -15.24
N THR A 419 -10.06 -12.82 -14.24
CA THR A 419 -11.15 -12.74 -13.24
C THR A 419 -11.13 -11.42 -12.49
N ALA A 420 -9.94 -10.96 -12.08
CA ALA A 420 -9.79 -9.72 -11.36
C ALA A 420 -10.09 -8.49 -12.24
N GLN A 421 -9.73 -8.51 -13.52
CA GLN A 421 -10.12 -7.47 -14.48
C GLN A 421 -11.65 -7.28 -14.47
N HIS A 422 -12.39 -8.36 -14.67
CA HIS A 422 -13.86 -8.32 -14.70
C HIS A 422 -14.45 -7.85 -13.36
N ALA A 423 -13.94 -8.36 -12.24
CA ALA A 423 -14.41 -7.97 -10.90
C ALA A 423 -14.14 -6.48 -10.61
N THR A 424 -12.97 -5.97 -11.03
CA THR A 424 -12.60 -4.56 -10.88
C THR A 424 -13.52 -3.65 -11.66
N VAL A 425 -13.74 -3.95 -12.94
CA VAL A 425 -14.66 -3.19 -13.82
C VAL A 425 -16.08 -3.21 -13.25
N ALA A 426 -16.57 -4.38 -12.84
CA ALA A 426 -17.91 -4.52 -12.26
C ALA A 426 -18.05 -3.71 -10.97
N GLY A 427 -17.06 -3.76 -10.07
CA GLY A 427 -17.07 -3.02 -8.82
C GLY A 427 -17.02 -1.51 -9.01
N LEU A 428 -16.25 -1.00 -9.97
CA LEU A 428 -16.24 0.42 -10.30
C LEU A 428 -17.61 0.89 -10.83
N LYS A 429 -18.21 0.13 -11.77
CA LYS A 429 -19.55 0.40 -12.30
C LYS A 429 -20.61 0.38 -11.19
N GLN A 430 -20.52 -0.59 -10.24
CA GLN A 430 -21.44 -0.68 -9.10
C GLN A 430 -21.31 0.53 -8.15
N SER A 431 -20.10 1.10 -8.04
CA SER A 431 -19.86 2.33 -7.29
C SER A 431 -20.28 3.61 -8.03
N GLY A 432 -20.90 3.50 -9.20
CA GLY A 432 -21.36 4.61 -10.02
C GLY A 432 -20.26 5.34 -10.80
N LEU A 433 -19.07 4.72 -10.92
CA LEU A 433 -17.95 5.29 -11.66
C LEU A 433 -17.98 4.85 -13.12
N SER A 434 -17.66 5.79 -14.04
CA SER A 434 -17.51 5.49 -15.46
C SER A 434 -16.23 4.69 -15.71
N VAL A 435 -16.29 3.68 -16.57
CA VAL A 435 -15.15 2.80 -16.88
C VAL A 435 -15.05 2.64 -18.39
N THR A 436 -13.86 2.83 -18.96
CA THR A 436 -13.45 2.40 -20.30
C THR A 436 -12.66 1.09 -20.18
N GLU A 437 -12.95 0.14 -21.08
CA GLU A 437 -12.27 -1.17 -21.13
C GLU A 437 -11.18 -1.18 -22.19
#